data_0e4aad5a17c3ba22f822d7720f5e088b
#
_entry.id   0e4aad5a17c3ba22f822d7720f5e088b
#
_cell.length_a   1.000
_cell.length_b   1.000
_cell.length_c   1.000
_cell.angle_alpha   90.00
_cell.angle_beta   90.00
_cell.angle_gamma   90.00
#
_symmetry.space_group_name_H-M   'P 1'
#
loop_
_entity.id
_entity.type
_entity.pdbx_description
1 polymer ?
#
loop_
_entity_poly.entity_id
_entity_poly.type
_entity_poly.pdbx_seq_one_letter_code
_entity_poly.pdbx_strand_id
1 'polypeptide(L)'
;MTQGIASLCFFCAKRTIFTPMNKTIALLFIGLVLCINIYLCWRLWRITPGMWAVKAGVVVFYLLWMALFFVSFLRIERLPLGLAHAVYNVGNSWLIFFLYLLIGFLLTGLARICHLIPDSFLKDNLIGFCTIVGGVVLLMLIGGIHYHHKYREELTIHTDKPLDKDLKIVLVSDLHLGYHNRRAELGRWVDLINAEDPDLILTAGDVVDRSIRPVFEGSYADEFHRLKVPVWSVLGNHDYYSNEPLVEQFFKDAGIRLLRDESATFKGITVIGRDDRTNRHRKPLSALTDSINGFSILLDHQPYHLEEAEQAGIDLQFSGHTHRGQIWPISWITDAIYEKSWGHHQRGNTRYYITSGLGIWGPRIRIGTRSEYLVLTLTR
;
A
#
# COMPACT_ATOMS: atom_id res chain seq x y z
N MET A 1 16.40 30.52 4.06
CA MET A 1 17.07 29.57 3.15
C MET A 1 17.35 28.19 3.78
N THR A 2 16.85 27.88 4.97
CA THR A 2 17.15 26.63 5.71
C THR A 2 16.01 25.61 5.75
N GLN A 3 14.89 25.85 5.06
CA GLN A 3 13.75 24.91 4.99
C GLN A 3 13.78 23.95 3.79
N GLY A 4 14.70 24.12 2.83
CA GLY A 4 14.75 23.34 1.58
C GLY A 4 15.50 22.00 1.70
N ILE A 5 16.41 21.85 2.65
CA ILE A 5 17.28 20.65 2.78
C ILE A 5 16.61 19.57 3.67
N ALA A 6 15.69 19.97 4.55
CA ALA A 6 14.94 19.05 5.41
C ALA A 6 13.91 18.20 4.65
N SER A 7 13.52 18.60 3.42
CA SER A 7 12.57 17.85 2.56
C SER A 7 13.21 16.75 1.72
N LEU A 8 14.54 16.67 1.66
CA LEU A 8 15.26 15.57 0.98
C LEU A 8 15.34 14.30 1.83
N CYS A 9 15.09 14.42 3.12
CA CYS A 9 14.88 13.29 4.02
C CYS A 9 13.39 13.04 4.18
N PHE A 10 12.70 12.54 3.17
CA PHE A 10 11.31 12.09 3.32
C PHE A 10 11.20 10.83 4.20
N PHE A 11 12.33 10.26 4.59
CA PHE A 11 12.46 9.38 5.74
C PHE A 11 12.76 10.14 7.04
N CYS A 12 12.76 11.48 7.04
CA CYS A 12 13.23 12.32 8.14
C CYS A 12 12.34 13.54 8.43
N ALA A 13 11.07 13.52 8.14
CA ALA A 13 10.19 14.64 8.47
C ALA A 13 9.09 14.23 9.43
N LYS A 14 9.31 14.60 10.63
CA LYS A 14 8.60 14.58 11.90
C LYS A 14 8.90 13.36 12.75
N ARG A 15 9.77 13.67 13.74
CA ARG A 15 9.97 12.95 15.00
C ARG A 15 8.95 11.84 15.23
N THR A 16 9.34 10.61 14.91
CA THR A 16 9.04 9.42 15.66
C THR A 16 9.17 8.16 14.81
N ILE A 17 9.84 7.19 15.34
CA ILE A 17 9.90 5.75 15.12
C ILE A 17 11.09 5.22 14.31
N PHE A 18 11.58 5.90 13.28
CA PHE A 18 12.92 5.53 12.81
C PHE A 18 13.95 6.35 13.58
N THR A 19 14.89 5.68 14.27
CA THR A 19 16.19 6.30 14.59
C THR A 19 16.65 7.02 13.33
N PRO A 20 17.05 8.31 13.41
CA PRO A 20 17.46 9.04 12.22
C PRO A 20 18.51 8.19 11.51
N MET A 21 18.20 7.78 10.28
CA MET A 21 19.13 6.97 9.49
C MET A 21 20.47 7.69 9.49
N ASN A 22 21.53 6.98 9.91
CA ASN A 22 22.86 7.56 9.98
C ASN A 22 23.14 8.28 8.66
N LYS A 23 23.58 9.54 8.73
CA LYS A 23 23.85 10.39 7.54
C LYS A 23 24.72 9.66 6.52
N THR A 24 25.68 8.86 6.99
CA THR A 24 26.54 8.03 6.14
C THR A 24 25.73 6.98 5.37
N ILE A 25 24.79 6.28 6.04
CA ILE A 25 23.92 5.29 5.39
C ILE A 25 23.02 5.96 4.35
N ALA A 26 22.46 7.15 4.68
CA ALA A 26 21.66 7.93 3.73
C ALA A 26 22.46 8.33 2.49
N LEU A 27 23.69 8.83 2.66
CA LEU A 27 24.57 9.22 1.57
C LEU A 27 24.99 8.01 0.71
N LEU A 28 25.29 6.87 1.33
CA LEU A 28 25.61 5.63 0.61
C LEU A 28 24.40 5.14 -0.21
N PHE A 29 23.20 5.20 0.35
CA PHE A 29 21.98 4.85 -0.37
C PHE A 29 21.72 5.77 -1.57
N ILE A 30 21.84 7.08 -1.39
CA ILE A 30 21.72 8.05 -2.49
C ILE A 30 22.79 7.79 -3.55
N GLY A 31 24.04 7.57 -3.14
CA GLY A 31 25.13 7.23 -4.06
C GLY A 31 24.84 5.96 -4.86
N LEU A 32 24.34 4.91 -4.22
CA LEU A 32 23.95 3.67 -4.88
C LEU A 32 22.85 3.90 -5.91
N VAL A 33 21.78 4.63 -5.55
CA VAL A 33 20.70 4.96 -6.48
C VAL A 33 21.21 5.76 -7.67
N LEU A 34 22.10 6.72 -7.45
CA LEU A 34 22.74 7.48 -8.54
C LEU A 34 23.57 6.59 -9.46
N CYS A 35 24.41 5.71 -8.91
CA CYS A 35 25.20 4.76 -9.69
C CYS A 35 24.31 3.84 -10.54
N ILE A 36 23.20 3.34 -9.98
CA ILE A 36 22.24 2.52 -10.73
C ILE A 36 21.62 3.33 -11.87
N ASN A 37 21.21 4.58 -11.64
CA ASN A 37 20.65 5.42 -12.70
C ASN A 37 21.67 5.72 -13.82
N ILE A 38 22.93 5.98 -13.48
CA ILE A 38 24.01 6.14 -14.47
C ILE A 38 24.16 4.85 -15.30
N TYR A 39 24.18 3.69 -14.64
CA TYR A 39 24.23 2.39 -15.31
C TYR A 39 23.03 2.19 -16.24
N LEU A 40 21.80 2.51 -15.81
CA LEU A 40 20.60 2.37 -16.64
C LEU A 40 20.62 3.33 -17.85
N CYS A 41 21.02 4.58 -17.66
CA CYS A 41 21.22 5.52 -18.78
C CYS A 41 22.23 5.00 -19.80
N TRP A 42 23.36 4.48 -19.32
CA TRP A 42 24.37 3.87 -20.18
C TRP A 42 23.83 2.63 -20.93
N ARG A 43 23.05 1.77 -20.26
CA ARG A 43 22.43 0.59 -20.87
C ARG A 43 21.40 0.98 -21.92
N LEU A 44 20.53 1.93 -21.61
CA LEU A 44 19.54 2.48 -22.54
C LEU A 44 20.22 3.09 -23.78
N TRP A 45 21.28 3.88 -23.57
CA TRP A 45 22.07 4.42 -24.67
C TRP A 45 22.64 3.34 -25.58
N ARG A 46 23.18 2.28 -24.98
CA ARG A 46 23.84 1.20 -25.74
C ARG A 46 22.87 0.31 -26.50
N ILE A 47 21.70 0.00 -25.92
CA ILE A 47 20.75 -0.92 -26.54
C ILE A 47 19.86 -0.23 -27.58
N THR A 48 19.56 1.06 -27.40
CA THR A 48 18.67 1.82 -28.31
C THR A 48 19.26 1.83 -29.72
N PRO A 49 18.51 1.35 -30.73
CA PRO A 49 18.99 1.32 -32.11
C PRO A 49 18.93 2.71 -32.75
N GLY A 50 19.79 2.92 -33.76
CA GLY A 50 19.75 4.11 -34.60
C GLY A 50 20.72 5.22 -34.20
N MET A 51 20.46 6.42 -34.75
CA MET A 51 21.39 7.56 -34.62
C MET A 51 21.42 8.11 -33.19
N TRP A 52 22.47 8.85 -32.87
CA TRP A 52 22.68 9.43 -31.54
C TRP A 52 21.49 10.24 -31.00
N ALA A 53 20.75 10.94 -31.87
CA ALA A 53 19.58 11.73 -31.46
C ALA A 53 18.45 10.86 -30.88
N VAL A 54 18.21 9.66 -31.43
CA VAL A 54 17.23 8.70 -30.89
C VAL A 54 17.67 8.21 -29.53
N LYS A 55 18.95 7.84 -29.38
CA LYS A 55 19.54 7.41 -28.11
C LYS A 55 19.45 8.49 -27.04
N ALA A 56 19.79 9.73 -27.41
CA ALA A 56 19.66 10.88 -26.52
C ALA A 56 18.20 11.11 -26.11
N GLY A 57 17.25 11.02 -27.05
CA GLY A 57 15.82 11.15 -26.78
C GLY A 57 15.32 10.14 -25.75
N VAL A 58 15.72 8.86 -25.86
CA VAL A 58 15.34 7.81 -24.89
C VAL A 58 15.92 8.09 -23.50
N VAL A 59 17.18 8.49 -23.40
CA VAL A 59 17.81 8.82 -22.11
C VAL A 59 17.20 10.07 -21.49
N VAL A 60 16.97 11.11 -22.28
CA VAL A 60 16.31 12.35 -21.81
C VAL A 60 14.88 12.05 -21.33
N PHE A 61 14.12 11.25 -22.07
CA PHE A 61 12.78 10.83 -21.62
C PHE A 61 12.84 10.09 -20.27
N TYR A 62 13.77 9.17 -20.10
CA TYR A 62 13.95 8.45 -18.82
C TYR A 62 14.29 9.42 -17.68
N LEU A 63 15.20 10.38 -17.90
CA LEU A 63 15.58 11.39 -16.90
C LEU A 63 14.45 12.37 -16.57
N LEU A 64 13.65 12.76 -17.56
CA LEU A 64 12.46 13.59 -17.34
C LEU A 64 11.40 12.84 -16.53
N TRP A 65 11.20 11.56 -16.79
CA TRP A 65 10.29 10.73 -16.00
C TRP A 65 10.77 10.59 -14.55
N MET A 66 12.07 10.37 -14.35
CA MET A 66 12.69 10.42 -13.01
C MET A 66 12.49 11.77 -12.33
N ALA A 67 12.70 12.89 -13.04
CA ALA A 67 12.47 14.22 -12.50
C ALA A 67 11.00 14.44 -12.08
N LEU A 68 10.05 13.91 -12.86
CA LEU A 68 8.62 13.96 -12.54
C LEU A 68 8.31 13.22 -11.23
N PHE A 69 8.97 12.08 -10.98
CA PHE A 69 8.89 11.39 -9.69
C PHE A 69 9.33 12.31 -8.54
N PHE A 70 10.46 13.00 -8.65
CA PHE A 70 10.90 13.93 -7.62
C PHE A 70 9.96 15.13 -7.46
N VAL A 71 9.38 15.65 -8.55
CA VAL A 71 8.35 16.70 -8.48
C VAL A 71 7.13 16.21 -7.71
N SER A 72 6.70 14.96 -7.92
CA SER A 72 5.60 14.35 -7.18
C SER A 72 5.87 14.26 -5.68
N PHE A 73 7.13 14.12 -5.27
CA PHE A 73 7.54 14.07 -3.87
C PHE A 73 7.70 15.46 -3.23
N LEU A 74 8.30 16.42 -3.94
CA LEU A 74 8.78 17.66 -3.36
C LEU A 74 7.82 18.82 -3.53
N ARG A 75 6.92 18.77 -4.53
CA ARG A 75 6.16 19.95 -4.99
C ARG A 75 4.67 19.69 -5.22
N ILE A 76 4.17 18.47 -4.99
CA ILE A 76 2.81 18.08 -5.36
C ILE A 76 1.73 18.96 -4.72
N GLU A 77 1.94 19.37 -3.47
CA GLU A 77 1.00 20.25 -2.74
C GLU A 77 0.85 21.65 -3.35
N ARG A 78 1.80 22.05 -4.21
CA ARG A 78 1.81 23.37 -4.88
C ARG A 78 1.13 23.34 -6.26
N LEU A 79 0.82 22.15 -6.76
CA LEU A 79 0.22 22.00 -8.08
C LEU A 79 -1.31 22.08 -7.99
N PRO A 80 -2.01 22.60 -9.03
CA PRO A 80 -3.45 22.43 -9.16
C PRO A 80 -3.83 20.94 -9.05
N LEU A 81 -4.95 20.62 -8.39
CA LEU A 81 -5.30 19.23 -8.02
C LEU A 81 -5.30 18.28 -9.23
N GLY A 82 -5.87 18.69 -10.38
CA GLY A 82 -5.88 17.87 -11.59
C GLY A 82 -4.47 17.54 -12.11
N LEU A 83 -3.55 18.53 -12.08
CA LEU A 83 -2.15 18.33 -12.46
C LEU A 83 -1.42 17.47 -11.42
N ALA A 84 -1.69 17.67 -10.12
CA ALA A 84 -1.12 16.86 -9.06
C ALA A 84 -1.47 15.38 -9.21
N HIS A 85 -2.72 15.05 -9.55
CA HIS A 85 -3.13 13.68 -9.86
C HIS A 85 -2.33 13.08 -11.03
N ALA A 86 -2.13 13.82 -12.12
CA ALA A 86 -1.36 13.35 -13.27
C ALA A 86 0.12 13.14 -12.91
N VAL A 87 0.74 14.15 -12.28
CA VAL A 87 2.14 14.12 -11.86
C VAL A 87 2.40 12.99 -10.87
N TYR A 88 1.48 12.75 -9.91
CA TYR A 88 1.63 11.67 -8.95
C TYR A 88 1.60 10.30 -9.63
N ASN A 89 0.58 10.05 -10.46
CA ASN A 89 0.42 8.75 -11.10
C ASN A 89 1.56 8.43 -12.09
N VAL A 90 1.90 9.39 -12.96
CA VAL A 90 2.96 9.20 -13.95
C VAL A 90 4.33 9.19 -13.27
N GLY A 91 4.60 10.13 -12.36
CA GLY A 91 5.89 10.22 -11.68
C GLY A 91 6.21 8.97 -10.88
N ASN A 92 5.27 8.50 -10.05
CA ASN A 92 5.52 7.32 -9.19
C ASN A 92 5.65 6.02 -9.98
N SER A 93 5.05 5.91 -11.18
CA SER A 93 5.23 4.72 -12.02
C SER A 93 6.68 4.54 -12.50
N TRP A 94 7.51 5.61 -12.46
CA TRP A 94 8.94 5.52 -12.71
C TRP A 94 9.65 4.53 -11.78
N LEU A 95 9.28 4.44 -10.50
CA LEU A 95 9.88 3.48 -9.56
C LEU A 95 9.74 2.03 -10.02
N ILE A 96 8.56 1.68 -10.55
CA ILE A 96 8.30 0.33 -11.05
C ILE A 96 9.13 0.08 -12.32
N PHE A 97 9.12 1.06 -13.23
CA PHE A 97 9.93 0.98 -14.45
C PHE A 97 11.42 0.85 -14.13
N PHE A 98 11.94 1.68 -13.22
CA PHE A 98 13.33 1.63 -12.74
C PHE A 98 13.71 0.24 -12.22
N LEU A 99 12.89 -0.33 -11.33
CA LEU A 99 13.16 -1.64 -10.74
C LEU A 99 13.20 -2.75 -11.78
N TYR A 100 12.17 -2.85 -12.63
CA TYR A 100 12.09 -3.92 -13.61
C TYR A 100 13.08 -3.72 -14.78
N LEU A 101 13.39 -2.47 -15.12
CA LEU A 101 14.45 -2.19 -16.09
C LEU A 101 15.80 -2.65 -15.57
N LEU A 102 16.10 -2.40 -14.30
CA LEU A 102 17.31 -2.89 -13.64
C LEU A 102 17.36 -4.42 -13.67
N ILE A 103 16.28 -5.09 -13.24
CA ILE A 103 16.18 -6.55 -13.25
C ILE A 103 16.38 -7.09 -14.69
N GLY A 104 15.71 -6.50 -15.67
CA GLY A 104 15.83 -6.91 -17.09
C GLY A 104 17.26 -6.81 -17.60
N PHE A 105 17.97 -5.71 -17.30
CA PHE A 105 19.37 -5.57 -17.70
C PHE A 105 20.33 -6.48 -16.93
N LEU A 106 20.07 -6.77 -15.66
CA LEU A 106 20.88 -7.71 -14.88
C LEU A 106 20.70 -9.13 -15.40
N LEU A 107 19.46 -9.57 -15.64
CA LEU A 107 19.17 -10.91 -16.16
C LEU A 107 19.76 -11.12 -17.57
N THR A 108 19.58 -10.15 -18.47
CA THR A 108 20.16 -10.23 -19.81
C THR A 108 21.69 -10.09 -19.79
N GLY A 109 22.25 -9.33 -18.85
CA GLY A 109 23.68 -9.28 -18.60
C GLY A 109 24.26 -10.63 -18.17
N LEU A 110 23.55 -11.32 -17.26
CA LEU A 110 23.90 -12.67 -16.81
C LEU A 110 23.77 -13.67 -17.96
N ALA A 111 22.66 -13.64 -18.71
CA ALA A 111 22.45 -14.50 -19.87
C ALA A 111 23.60 -14.33 -20.92
N ARG A 112 24.08 -13.11 -21.11
CA ARG A 112 25.25 -12.84 -21.96
C ARG A 112 26.54 -13.47 -21.42
N ILE A 113 26.78 -13.34 -20.11
CA ILE A 113 27.98 -13.95 -19.47
C ILE A 113 27.94 -15.47 -19.60
N CYS A 114 26.76 -16.07 -19.49
CA CYS A 114 26.51 -17.50 -19.67
C CYS A 114 26.47 -17.92 -21.17
N HIS A 115 26.78 -17.03 -22.11
CA HIS A 115 26.75 -17.28 -23.57
C HIS A 115 25.36 -17.71 -24.11
N LEU A 116 24.28 -17.43 -23.41
CA LEU A 116 22.89 -17.74 -23.84
C LEU A 116 22.34 -16.74 -24.86
N ILE A 117 22.92 -15.53 -24.92
CA ILE A 117 22.59 -14.50 -25.90
C ILE A 117 23.84 -13.85 -26.45
N PRO A 118 23.85 -13.41 -27.73
CA PRO A 118 25.01 -12.75 -28.31
C PRO A 118 25.19 -11.33 -27.80
N ASP A 119 26.42 -10.81 -27.84
CA ASP A 119 26.77 -9.44 -27.47
C ASP A 119 25.95 -8.39 -28.24
N SER A 120 25.64 -8.68 -29.50
CA SER A 120 24.86 -7.83 -30.40
C SER A 120 23.43 -7.60 -29.91
N PHE A 121 22.88 -8.52 -29.13
CA PHE A 121 21.53 -8.36 -28.54
C PHE A 121 21.42 -7.15 -27.62
N LEU A 122 22.50 -6.73 -26.99
CA LEU A 122 22.57 -5.65 -26.04
C LEU A 122 23.20 -4.34 -26.60
N LYS A 123 23.37 -4.25 -27.91
CA LYS A 123 24.03 -3.11 -28.59
C LYS A 123 23.31 -2.77 -29.89
N ASP A 124 22.81 -1.55 -30.03
CA ASP A 124 22.14 -1.05 -31.25
C ASP A 124 21.11 -2.04 -31.82
N ASN A 125 20.30 -2.65 -30.97
CA ASN A 125 19.50 -3.81 -31.36
C ASN A 125 18.03 -3.57 -31.04
N LEU A 126 17.15 -3.50 -32.04
CA LEU A 126 15.73 -3.27 -31.90
C LEU A 126 15.05 -4.43 -31.14
N ILE A 127 15.42 -5.68 -31.43
CA ILE A 127 14.84 -6.84 -30.75
C ILE A 127 15.21 -6.79 -29.27
N GLY A 128 16.48 -6.57 -28.95
CA GLY A 128 16.94 -6.43 -27.56
C GLY A 128 16.25 -5.28 -26.82
N PHE A 129 16.11 -4.12 -27.47
CA PHE A 129 15.39 -2.97 -26.93
C PHE A 129 13.91 -3.30 -26.66
N CYS A 130 13.19 -3.84 -27.62
CA CYS A 130 11.80 -4.22 -27.49
C CYS A 130 11.62 -5.33 -26.43
N THR A 131 12.52 -6.29 -26.35
CA THR A 131 12.45 -7.35 -25.34
C THR A 131 12.58 -6.80 -23.93
N ILE A 132 13.55 -5.91 -23.67
CA ILE A 132 13.79 -5.39 -22.32
C ILE A 132 12.84 -4.25 -22.01
N VAL A 133 12.86 -3.16 -22.77
CA VAL A 133 12.08 -1.97 -22.49
C VAL A 133 10.59 -2.21 -22.76
N GLY A 134 10.28 -2.81 -23.91
CA GLY A 134 8.89 -3.18 -24.24
C GLY A 134 8.31 -4.22 -23.28
N GLY A 135 9.12 -5.21 -22.88
CA GLY A 135 8.73 -6.21 -21.88
C GLY A 135 8.39 -5.58 -20.52
N VAL A 136 9.19 -4.61 -20.05
CA VAL A 136 8.91 -3.87 -18.81
C VAL A 136 7.62 -3.06 -18.94
N VAL A 137 7.43 -2.34 -20.05
CA VAL A 137 6.21 -1.58 -20.30
C VAL A 137 4.98 -2.51 -20.31
N LEU A 138 5.08 -3.63 -21.01
CA LEU A 138 3.99 -4.64 -21.05
C LEU A 138 3.68 -5.19 -19.66
N LEU A 139 4.70 -5.50 -18.87
CA LEU A 139 4.54 -5.97 -17.50
C LEU A 139 3.82 -4.93 -16.62
N MET A 140 4.18 -3.64 -16.77
CA MET A 140 3.50 -2.55 -16.05
C MET A 140 2.04 -2.39 -16.48
N LEU A 141 1.73 -2.52 -17.77
CA LEU A 141 0.35 -2.48 -18.28
C LEU A 141 -0.49 -3.64 -17.71
N ILE A 142 0.06 -4.86 -17.75
CA ILE A 142 -0.60 -6.04 -17.15
C ILE A 142 -0.79 -5.83 -15.65
N GLY A 143 0.22 -5.33 -14.94
CA GLY A 143 0.14 -5.03 -13.52
C GLY A 143 -0.89 -3.95 -13.19
N GLY A 144 -1.05 -2.95 -14.06
CA GLY A 144 -2.10 -1.93 -13.96
C GLY A 144 -3.50 -2.51 -14.12
N ILE A 145 -3.71 -3.38 -15.10
CA ILE A 145 -4.99 -4.10 -15.30
C ILE A 145 -5.27 -4.97 -14.08
N HIS A 146 -4.28 -5.71 -13.60
CA HIS A 146 -4.40 -6.59 -12.44
C HIS A 146 -4.76 -5.82 -11.17
N TYR A 147 -4.21 -4.61 -10.96
CA TYR A 147 -4.59 -3.75 -9.84
C TYR A 147 -6.10 -3.44 -9.81
N HIS A 148 -6.73 -3.24 -10.96
CA HIS A 148 -8.15 -2.91 -11.01
C HIS A 148 -9.07 -4.10 -10.73
N HIS A 149 -8.58 -5.33 -10.84
CA HIS A 149 -9.32 -6.51 -10.41
C HIS A 149 -9.22 -6.66 -8.89
N LYS A 150 -10.36 -6.62 -8.19
CA LYS A 150 -10.45 -6.79 -6.74
C LYS A 150 -10.89 -8.20 -6.41
N TYR A 151 -10.02 -8.93 -5.72
CA TYR A 151 -10.28 -10.32 -5.33
C TYR A 151 -11.13 -10.35 -4.08
N ARG A 152 -12.21 -11.09 -4.16
CA ARG A 152 -13.10 -11.38 -3.04
C ARG A 152 -12.58 -12.62 -2.32
N GLU A 153 -12.22 -12.47 -1.05
CA GLU A 153 -11.82 -13.58 -0.19
C GLU A 153 -12.95 -13.89 0.78
N GLU A 154 -13.11 -15.16 1.12
CA GLU A 154 -14.14 -15.63 2.04
C GLU A 154 -13.51 -16.29 3.26
N LEU A 155 -14.08 -15.98 4.44
CA LEU A 155 -13.77 -16.65 5.68
C LEU A 155 -15.08 -16.95 6.42
N THR A 156 -15.39 -18.24 6.59
CA THR A 156 -16.51 -18.65 7.45
C THR A 156 -15.97 -19.15 8.77
N ILE A 157 -16.50 -18.64 9.87
CA ILE A 157 -16.16 -19.06 11.21
C ILE A 157 -17.45 -19.46 11.94
N HIS A 158 -17.49 -20.72 12.40
CA HIS A 158 -18.50 -21.17 13.35
C HIS A 158 -17.99 -20.91 14.76
N THR A 159 -18.87 -20.40 15.63
CA THR A 159 -18.53 -20.07 17.01
C THR A 159 -19.62 -20.52 17.97
N ASP A 160 -19.21 -21.11 19.08
CA ASP A 160 -20.11 -21.44 20.20
C ASP A 160 -20.38 -20.21 21.11
N LYS A 161 -19.68 -19.09 20.86
CA LYS A 161 -19.87 -17.84 21.61
C LYS A 161 -21.21 -17.19 21.23
N PRO A 162 -21.85 -16.49 22.18
CA PRO A 162 -23.14 -15.84 21.92
C PRO A 162 -23.06 -14.86 20.74
N LEU A 163 -23.98 -15.01 19.78
CA LEU A 163 -24.27 -14.06 18.71
C LEU A 163 -25.74 -13.72 18.74
N ASP A 164 -26.12 -12.48 18.42
CA ASP A 164 -27.53 -12.12 18.28
C ASP A 164 -28.16 -12.78 17.04
N LYS A 165 -27.35 -12.87 15.97
CA LYS A 165 -27.68 -13.55 14.69
C LYS A 165 -26.40 -13.87 13.95
N ASP A 166 -26.50 -14.66 12.88
CA ASP A 166 -25.41 -14.79 11.92
C ASP A 166 -25.07 -13.43 11.33
N LEU A 167 -23.77 -13.15 11.17
CA LEU A 167 -23.25 -11.87 10.70
C LEU A 167 -22.43 -12.03 9.44
N LYS A 168 -22.65 -11.12 8.48
CA LYS A 168 -21.77 -10.93 7.34
C LYS A 168 -21.02 -9.60 7.53
N ILE A 169 -19.69 -9.66 7.58
CA ILE A 169 -18.83 -8.50 7.83
C ILE A 169 -17.87 -8.36 6.64
N VAL A 170 -17.82 -7.19 6.03
CA VAL A 170 -16.77 -6.88 5.05
C VAL A 170 -15.60 -6.22 5.75
N LEU A 171 -14.40 -6.82 5.57
CA LEU A 171 -13.16 -6.29 6.11
C LEU A 171 -12.27 -5.80 4.97
N VAL A 172 -11.83 -4.56 5.07
CA VAL A 172 -10.95 -3.90 4.12
C VAL A 172 -9.79 -3.23 4.85
N SER A 173 -8.73 -2.91 4.14
CA SER A 173 -7.60 -2.12 4.62
C SER A 173 -6.91 -1.43 3.46
N ASP A 174 -6.04 -0.46 3.77
CA ASP A 174 -5.11 0.11 2.81
C ASP A 174 -5.83 0.71 1.58
N LEU A 175 -6.85 1.54 1.83
CA LEU A 175 -7.56 2.23 0.76
C LEU A 175 -6.66 3.26 0.08
N HIS A 176 -5.76 3.88 0.83
CA HIS A 176 -4.82 4.90 0.36
C HIS A 176 -5.49 5.94 -0.55
N LEU A 177 -6.58 6.53 -0.07
CA LEU A 177 -7.29 7.60 -0.78
C LEU A 177 -6.40 8.83 -0.89
N GLY A 178 -6.32 9.41 -2.07
CA GLY A 178 -5.42 10.54 -2.29
C GLY A 178 -5.21 10.87 -3.75
N TYR A 179 -3.97 11.20 -4.12
CA TYR A 179 -3.64 11.60 -5.50
C TYR A 179 -3.82 10.49 -6.54
N HIS A 180 -3.73 9.22 -6.15
CA HIS A 180 -3.88 8.08 -7.08
C HIS A 180 -5.22 7.37 -6.93
N ASN A 181 -5.64 6.99 -5.73
CA ASN A 181 -6.96 6.41 -5.48
C ASN A 181 -7.97 7.54 -5.26
N ARG A 182 -8.61 7.94 -6.35
CA ARG A 182 -9.50 9.10 -6.37
C ARG A 182 -10.94 8.73 -6.01
N ARG A 183 -11.79 9.73 -5.82
CA ARG A 183 -13.22 9.59 -5.52
C ARG A 183 -13.93 8.56 -6.40
N ALA A 184 -13.68 8.56 -7.73
CA ALA A 184 -14.30 7.60 -8.64
C ALA A 184 -13.86 6.14 -8.38
N GLU A 185 -12.63 5.93 -7.88
CA GLU A 185 -12.19 4.59 -7.46
C GLU A 185 -12.90 4.17 -6.18
N LEU A 186 -12.98 5.08 -5.20
CA LEU A 186 -13.73 4.85 -3.96
C LEU A 186 -15.20 4.52 -4.26
N GLY A 187 -15.85 5.25 -5.19
CA GLY A 187 -17.22 4.97 -5.59
C GLY A 187 -17.42 3.55 -6.09
N ARG A 188 -16.48 3.03 -6.91
CA ARG A 188 -16.52 1.62 -7.34
C ARG A 188 -16.35 0.62 -6.18
N TRP A 189 -15.51 0.95 -5.19
CA TRP A 189 -15.35 0.10 -4.02
C TRP A 189 -16.58 0.12 -3.12
N VAL A 190 -17.21 1.27 -2.98
CA VAL A 190 -18.50 1.40 -2.27
C VAL A 190 -19.58 0.54 -2.93
N ASP A 191 -19.68 0.57 -4.27
CA ASP A 191 -20.62 -0.28 -5.01
C ASP A 191 -20.32 -1.77 -4.79
N LEU A 192 -19.03 -2.16 -4.84
CA LEU A 192 -18.57 -3.52 -4.58
C LEU A 192 -18.94 -4.00 -3.17
N ILE A 193 -18.69 -3.17 -2.15
CA ILE A 193 -18.99 -3.50 -0.76
C ILE A 193 -20.51 -3.58 -0.52
N ASN A 194 -21.27 -2.64 -1.07
CA ASN A 194 -22.74 -2.66 -0.97
C ASN A 194 -23.36 -3.89 -1.64
N ALA A 195 -22.72 -4.43 -2.69
CA ALA A 195 -23.19 -5.64 -3.38
C ALA A 195 -23.04 -6.91 -2.52
N GLU A 196 -22.15 -6.88 -1.51
CA GLU A 196 -22.03 -7.98 -0.53
C GLU A 196 -23.18 -8.00 0.47
N ASP A 197 -23.95 -6.94 0.61
CA ASP A 197 -25.02 -6.78 1.61
C ASP A 197 -24.56 -7.17 3.03
N PRO A 198 -23.52 -6.50 3.57
CA PRO A 198 -22.96 -6.81 4.88
C PRO A 198 -23.82 -6.24 6.01
N ASP A 199 -23.58 -6.72 7.25
CA ASP A 199 -24.11 -6.11 8.47
C ASP A 199 -23.23 -4.99 9.01
N LEU A 200 -21.92 -5.09 8.76
CA LEU A 200 -20.89 -4.18 9.29
C LEU A 200 -19.70 -4.14 8.32
N ILE A 201 -19.06 -3.00 8.22
CA ILE A 201 -17.79 -2.82 7.50
C ILE A 201 -16.72 -2.47 8.51
N LEU A 202 -15.60 -3.20 8.47
CA LEU A 202 -14.42 -2.94 9.29
C LEU A 202 -13.24 -2.56 8.41
N THR A 203 -12.53 -1.50 8.77
CA THR A 203 -11.31 -1.13 8.06
C THR A 203 -10.10 -1.08 9.00
N ALA A 204 -9.04 -1.78 8.61
CA ALA A 204 -7.83 -1.89 9.40
C ALA A 204 -6.80 -0.80 9.07
N GLY A 205 -7.23 0.45 8.85
CA GLY A 205 -6.35 1.60 8.69
C GLY A 205 -5.83 1.84 7.28
N ASP A 206 -4.95 2.84 7.14
CA ASP A 206 -4.41 3.38 5.91
C ASP A 206 -5.51 3.77 4.91
N VAL A 207 -6.52 4.51 5.44
CA VAL A 207 -7.62 5.02 4.64
C VAL A 207 -7.16 6.16 3.75
N VAL A 208 -6.28 7.05 4.25
CA VAL A 208 -5.75 8.21 3.52
C VAL A 208 -4.26 8.01 3.22
N ASP A 209 -3.81 8.44 2.04
CA ASP A 209 -2.40 8.36 1.64
C ASP A 209 -1.76 9.74 1.54
N ARG A 210 -0.63 9.93 2.25
CA ARG A 210 0.30 11.04 2.14
C ARG A 210 -0.26 12.45 2.39
N SER A 211 -1.45 12.78 1.87
CA SER A 211 -2.05 14.10 1.97
C SER A 211 -3.57 13.99 2.01
N ILE A 212 -4.15 14.66 2.98
CA ILE A 212 -5.60 14.75 3.11
C ILE A 212 -6.24 15.71 2.07
N ARG A 213 -5.43 16.58 1.43
CA ARG A 213 -5.91 17.59 0.51
C ARG A 213 -6.79 17.05 -0.62
N PRO A 214 -6.41 15.99 -1.38
CA PRO A 214 -7.27 15.46 -2.44
C PRO A 214 -8.61 14.94 -1.92
N VAL A 215 -8.63 14.44 -0.68
CA VAL A 215 -9.81 13.85 -0.05
C VAL A 215 -10.83 14.93 0.28
N PHE A 216 -10.39 16.06 0.86
CA PHE A 216 -11.26 17.20 1.14
C PHE A 216 -11.68 17.95 -0.14
N GLU A 217 -10.73 18.34 -0.99
CA GLU A 217 -11.04 19.06 -2.23
C GLU A 217 -11.91 18.23 -3.20
N GLY A 218 -11.82 16.90 -3.12
CA GLY A 218 -12.61 15.97 -3.94
C GLY A 218 -13.91 15.50 -3.30
N SER A 219 -14.26 15.95 -2.09
CA SER A 219 -15.49 15.56 -1.36
C SER A 219 -15.65 14.03 -1.26
N TYR A 220 -14.60 13.32 -0.81
CA TYR A 220 -14.64 11.85 -0.77
C TYR A 220 -15.58 11.32 0.32
N ALA A 221 -15.89 12.13 1.34
CA ALA A 221 -16.86 11.78 2.38
C ALA A 221 -18.24 11.40 1.82
N ASP A 222 -18.67 12.08 0.74
CA ASP A 222 -19.95 11.78 0.09
C ASP A 222 -20.06 10.33 -0.41
N GLU A 223 -18.93 9.73 -0.82
CA GLU A 223 -18.94 8.34 -1.27
C GLU A 223 -19.11 7.36 -0.10
N PHE A 224 -18.55 7.66 1.08
CA PHE A 224 -18.78 6.85 2.27
C PHE A 224 -20.23 6.88 2.75
N HIS A 225 -20.94 8.01 2.59
CA HIS A 225 -22.35 8.11 2.90
C HIS A 225 -23.26 7.22 2.01
N ARG A 226 -22.74 6.68 0.92
CA ARG A 226 -23.45 5.70 0.08
C ARG A 226 -23.39 4.28 0.66
N LEU A 227 -22.52 4.01 1.64
CA LEU A 227 -22.49 2.74 2.35
C LEU A 227 -23.74 2.59 3.20
N LYS A 228 -24.38 1.41 3.14
CA LYS A 228 -25.70 1.16 3.72
C LYS A 228 -25.66 0.73 5.19
N VAL A 229 -24.47 0.42 5.70
CA VAL A 229 -24.25 -0.13 7.04
C VAL A 229 -23.12 0.62 7.74
N PRO A 230 -23.00 0.52 9.08
CA PRO A 230 -21.94 1.18 9.81
C PRO A 230 -20.55 0.81 9.32
N VAL A 231 -19.63 1.78 9.34
CA VAL A 231 -18.20 1.61 9.04
C VAL A 231 -17.41 1.93 10.31
N TRP A 232 -16.62 0.98 10.77
CA TRP A 232 -15.71 1.17 11.88
C TRP A 232 -14.26 1.02 11.40
N SER A 233 -13.40 1.91 11.86
CA SER A 233 -12.00 1.98 11.40
C SER A 233 -11.04 2.13 12.55
N VAL A 234 -9.81 1.67 12.33
CA VAL A 234 -8.63 2.12 13.08
C VAL A 234 -7.77 3.03 12.20
N LEU A 235 -6.75 3.66 12.78
CA LEU A 235 -5.74 4.38 12.02
C LEU A 235 -4.64 3.43 11.56
N GLY A 236 -4.06 3.73 10.38
CA GLY A 236 -2.79 3.16 9.94
C GLY A 236 -1.68 4.21 9.92
N ASN A 237 -0.46 3.81 9.59
CA ASN A 237 0.68 4.73 9.60
C ASN A 237 0.56 5.83 8.53
N HIS A 238 -0.06 5.58 7.39
CA HIS A 238 -0.29 6.60 6.37
C HIS A 238 -1.33 7.63 6.81
N ASP A 239 -2.32 7.27 7.62
CA ASP A 239 -3.26 8.20 8.21
C ASP A 239 -2.53 9.22 9.10
N TYR A 240 -1.55 8.76 9.91
CA TYR A 240 -0.67 9.63 10.68
C TYR A 240 0.19 10.54 9.79
N TYR A 241 0.74 10.01 8.70
CA TYR A 241 1.57 10.80 7.76
C TYR A 241 0.75 11.84 6.99
N SER A 242 -0.55 11.61 6.85
CA SER A 242 -1.49 12.47 6.13
C SER A 242 -2.08 13.60 6.98
N ASN A 243 -1.53 13.89 8.16
CA ASN A 243 -2.06 14.81 9.16
C ASN A 243 -3.23 14.20 9.95
N GLU A 244 -2.89 13.37 10.91
CA GLU A 244 -3.83 12.57 11.71
C GLU A 244 -5.05 13.36 12.23
N PRO A 245 -4.96 14.59 12.80
CA PRO A 245 -6.14 15.33 13.24
C PRO A 245 -7.11 15.67 12.11
N LEU A 246 -6.62 15.90 10.90
CA LEU A 246 -7.47 16.14 9.73
C LEU A 246 -8.06 14.85 9.19
N VAL A 247 -7.35 13.72 9.32
CA VAL A 247 -7.90 12.39 8.99
C VAL A 247 -9.03 12.02 9.94
N GLU A 248 -8.89 12.29 11.25
CA GLU A 248 -10.00 12.12 12.20
C GLU A 248 -11.21 12.99 11.86
N GLN A 249 -10.97 14.25 11.42
CA GLN A 249 -12.06 15.10 10.96
C GLN A 249 -12.74 14.50 9.72
N PHE A 250 -11.94 14.03 8.75
CA PHE A 250 -12.49 13.35 7.58
C PHE A 250 -13.33 12.12 7.96
N PHE A 251 -12.91 11.31 8.93
CA PHE A 251 -13.68 10.16 9.40
C PHE A 251 -15.03 10.58 9.97
N LYS A 252 -15.06 11.67 10.77
CA LYS A 252 -16.31 12.24 11.27
C LYS A 252 -17.21 12.71 10.13
N ASP A 253 -16.64 13.44 9.16
CA ASP A 253 -17.38 13.95 8.01
C ASP A 253 -17.90 12.81 7.10
N ALA A 254 -17.19 11.68 7.05
CA ALA A 254 -17.56 10.49 6.29
C ALA A 254 -18.49 9.50 7.03
N GLY A 255 -18.84 9.79 8.29
CA GLY A 255 -19.63 8.90 9.12
C GLY A 255 -18.92 7.61 9.53
N ILE A 256 -17.58 7.60 9.52
CA ILE A 256 -16.74 6.47 9.93
C ILE A 256 -16.52 6.56 11.45
N ARG A 257 -16.86 5.49 12.19
CA ARG A 257 -16.51 5.39 13.60
C ARG A 257 -15.05 4.99 13.74
N LEU A 258 -14.24 5.88 14.30
CA LEU A 258 -12.86 5.58 14.65
C LEU A 258 -12.85 4.84 16.00
N LEU A 259 -12.19 3.67 16.02
CA LEU A 259 -11.82 2.94 17.23
C LEU A 259 -10.33 3.17 17.48
N ARG A 260 -10.01 3.94 18.52
CA ARG A 260 -8.64 4.32 18.83
C ARG A 260 -8.29 3.90 20.25
N ASP A 261 -7.63 2.75 20.39
CA ASP A 261 -7.38 2.10 21.69
C ASP A 261 -8.66 1.92 22.51
N GLU A 262 -9.72 1.49 21.88
CA GLU A 262 -11.02 1.23 22.47
C GLU A 262 -11.70 0.00 21.86
N SER A 263 -12.70 -0.51 22.55
CA SER A 263 -13.57 -1.58 22.07
C SER A 263 -15.01 -1.12 21.94
N ALA A 264 -15.75 -1.79 21.06
CA ALA A 264 -17.17 -1.56 20.87
C ALA A 264 -17.90 -2.87 20.56
N THR A 265 -19.15 -2.98 20.96
CA THR A 265 -20.00 -4.15 20.70
C THR A 265 -20.92 -3.91 19.52
N PHE A 266 -21.14 -4.96 18.72
CA PHE A 266 -22.08 -4.97 17.61
C PHE A 266 -22.74 -6.34 17.48
N LYS A 267 -24.04 -6.44 17.74
CA LYS A 267 -24.84 -7.66 17.57
C LYS A 267 -24.19 -8.94 18.15
N GLY A 268 -23.67 -8.88 19.37
CA GLY A 268 -23.06 -9.99 20.08
C GLY A 268 -21.56 -10.18 19.83
N ILE A 269 -20.91 -9.40 18.94
CA ILE A 269 -19.47 -9.40 18.79
C ILE A 269 -18.81 -8.20 19.47
N THR A 270 -17.55 -8.36 19.88
CA THR A 270 -16.70 -7.26 20.35
C THR A 270 -15.66 -6.92 19.29
N VAL A 271 -15.66 -5.70 18.78
CA VAL A 271 -14.62 -5.18 17.90
C VAL A 271 -13.67 -4.31 18.71
N ILE A 272 -12.39 -4.64 18.67
CA ILE A 272 -11.31 -3.94 19.38
C ILE A 272 -10.50 -3.20 18.32
N GLY A 273 -10.42 -1.87 18.44
CA GLY A 273 -9.57 -1.06 17.58
C GLY A 273 -8.31 -0.63 18.33
N ARG A 274 -7.15 -1.10 17.88
CA ARG A 274 -5.87 -0.69 18.42
C ARG A 274 -5.31 0.47 17.60
N ASP A 275 -4.80 1.51 18.27
CA ASP A 275 -4.14 2.62 17.60
C ASP A 275 -2.86 2.14 16.87
N ASP A 276 -2.45 2.83 15.81
CA ASP A 276 -1.26 2.43 15.06
C ASP A 276 0.03 2.57 15.89
N ARG A 277 1.02 1.75 15.56
CA ARG A 277 2.35 1.77 16.20
C ARG A 277 3.10 3.08 16.02
N THR A 278 2.67 3.93 15.11
CA THR A 278 3.15 5.30 14.95
C THR A 278 2.92 6.12 16.22
N ASN A 279 1.82 5.85 16.95
CA ASN A 279 1.62 6.36 18.30
C ASN A 279 2.39 5.51 19.32
N ARG A 280 3.49 6.04 19.84
CA ARG A 280 4.29 5.37 20.88
C ARG A 280 3.59 5.24 22.23
N HIS A 281 2.49 5.93 22.42
CA HIS A 281 1.69 5.92 23.65
C HIS A 281 0.40 5.09 23.49
N ARG A 282 0.29 4.29 22.40
CA ARG A 282 -0.84 3.37 22.23
C ARG A 282 -0.95 2.41 23.39
N LYS A 283 -2.17 2.07 23.78
CA LYS A 283 -2.39 1.16 24.89
C LYS A 283 -1.85 -0.25 24.60
N PRO A 284 -1.36 -0.96 25.61
CA PRO A 284 -1.11 -2.38 25.47
C PRO A 284 -2.42 -3.11 25.21
N LEU A 285 -2.39 -4.18 24.40
CA LEU A 285 -3.62 -4.90 24.04
C LEU A 285 -4.36 -5.45 25.25
N SER A 286 -3.65 -5.88 26.28
CA SER A 286 -4.24 -6.35 27.54
C SER A 286 -5.17 -5.34 28.23
N ALA A 287 -4.94 -4.03 28.04
CA ALA A 287 -5.80 -2.99 28.59
C ALA A 287 -7.07 -2.74 27.77
N LEU A 288 -7.25 -3.41 26.63
CA LEU A 288 -8.40 -3.26 25.73
C LEU A 288 -9.32 -4.49 25.75
N THR A 289 -8.96 -5.52 26.50
CA THR A 289 -9.64 -6.84 26.47
C THR A 289 -10.59 -7.09 27.63
N ASP A 290 -10.59 -6.25 28.66
CA ASP A 290 -11.46 -6.40 29.85
C ASP A 290 -12.98 -6.41 29.53
N SER A 291 -13.36 -5.82 28.39
CA SER A 291 -14.76 -5.70 27.95
C SER A 291 -15.16 -6.72 26.88
N ILE A 292 -14.31 -7.73 26.60
CA ILE A 292 -14.64 -8.77 25.61
C ILE A 292 -15.88 -9.54 26.06
N ASN A 293 -16.91 -9.48 25.23
CA ASN A 293 -18.11 -10.28 25.38
C ASN A 293 -18.46 -10.89 24.02
N GLY A 294 -18.61 -12.20 23.94
CA GLY A 294 -18.85 -12.90 22.68
C GLY A 294 -17.61 -13.07 21.82
N PHE A 295 -17.81 -13.15 20.50
CA PHE A 295 -16.72 -13.30 19.53
C PHE A 295 -15.95 -11.98 19.38
N SER A 296 -14.62 -12.04 19.42
CA SER A 296 -13.76 -10.85 19.42
C SER A 296 -13.01 -10.70 18.09
N ILE A 297 -13.07 -9.48 17.51
CA ILE A 297 -12.30 -9.11 16.31
C ILE A 297 -11.39 -7.95 16.69
N LEU A 298 -10.08 -8.17 16.56
CA LEU A 298 -9.05 -7.15 16.72
C LEU A 298 -8.70 -6.54 15.36
N LEU A 299 -8.79 -5.22 15.27
CA LEU A 299 -8.20 -4.42 14.19
C LEU A 299 -6.87 -3.84 14.70
N ASP A 300 -5.75 -4.33 14.18
CA ASP A 300 -4.42 -3.76 14.41
C ASP A 300 -3.74 -3.66 13.03
N HIS A 301 -3.50 -2.44 12.55
CA HIS A 301 -3.08 -2.20 11.17
C HIS A 301 -1.81 -2.96 10.80
N GLN A 302 -0.77 -2.88 11.62
CA GLN A 302 0.53 -3.48 11.33
C GLN A 302 0.65 -4.87 11.99
N PRO A 303 0.87 -5.96 11.23
CA PRO A 303 0.88 -7.34 11.74
C PRO A 303 2.20 -7.72 12.44
N TYR A 304 2.56 -6.96 13.45
CA TYR A 304 3.68 -7.26 14.34
C TYR A 304 3.18 -7.80 15.67
N HIS A 305 3.98 -8.65 16.33
CA HIS A 305 3.67 -9.18 17.65
C HIS A 305 2.31 -9.92 17.70
N LEU A 306 2.13 -10.87 16.76
CA LEU A 306 0.90 -11.65 16.67
C LEU A 306 0.63 -12.45 17.96
N GLU A 307 1.68 -12.75 18.75
CA GLU A 307 1.58 -13.38 20.08
C GLU A 307 0.76 -12.57 21.07
N GLU A 308 0.67 -11.24 20.94
CA GLU A 308 -0.13 -10.41 21.85
C GLU A 308 -1.63 -10.74 21.75
N ALA A 309 -2.15 -10.94 20.52
CA ALA A 309 -3.55 -11.29 20.29
C ALA A 309 -3.86 -12.72 20.77
N GLU A 310 -2.93 -13.68 20.58
CA GLU A 310 -3.03 -15.03 21.10
C GLU A 310 -3.11 -15.03 22.62
N GLN A 311 -2.19 -14.34 23.30
CA GLN A 311 -2.15 -14.20 24.77
C GLN A 311 -3.40 -13.51 25.33
N ALA A 312 -3.96 -12.58 24.57
CA ALA A 312 -5.18 -11.86 24.95
C ALA A 312 -6.47 -12.64 24.66
N GLY A 313 -6.38 -13.85 24.06
CA GLY A 313 -7.52 -14.69 23.75
C GLY A 313 -8.45 -14.13 22.66
N ILE A 314 -7.92 -13.35 21.71
CA ILE A 314 -8.66 -12.81 20.57
C ILE A 314 -9.03 -13.95 19.61
N ASP A 315 -10.28 -13.93 19.09
CA ASP A 315 -10.73 -14.95 18.15
C ASP A 315 -10.22 -14.71 16.73
N LEU A 316 -10.24 -13.43 16.26
CA LEU A 316 -9.76 -13.04 14.94
C LEU A 316 -9.01 -11.72 15.02
N GLN A 317 -7.79 -11.66 14.52
CA GLN A 317 -7.11 -10.40 14.20
C GLN A 317 -7.12 -10.17 12.70
N PHE A 318 -7.49 -8.93 12.29
CA PHE A 318 -7.41 -8.46 10.92
C PHE A 318 -6.42 -7.30 10.81
N SER A 319 -5.47 -7.43 9.88
CA SER A 319 -4.37 -6.48 9.67
C SER A 319 -4.15 -6.21 8.18
N GLY A 320 -3.54 -5.06 7.87
CA GLY A 320 -3.14 -4.64 6.54
C GLY A 320 -1.63 -4.36 6.43
N HIS A 321 -1.28 -3.15 5.97
CA HIS A 321 0.05 -2.56 5.96
C HIS A 321 1.06 -3.17 4.99
N THR A 322 1.17 -4.48 4.91
CA THR A 322 2.25 -5.16 4.19
C THR A 322 2.13 -5.07 2.68
N HIS A 323 0.89 -4.90 2.17
CA HIS A 323 0.55 -5.02 0.74
C HIS A 323 1.10 -6.29 0.07
N ARG A 324 1.61 -7.26 0.88
CA ARG A 324 2.46 -8.35 0.38
C ARG A 324 3.61 -7.84 -0.49
N GLY A 325 4.21 -6.69 -0.11
CA GLY A 325 5.27 -6.02 -0.87
C GLY A 325 4.83 -5.37 -2.18
N GLN A 326 3.52 -5.41 -2.54
CA GLN A 326 2.90 -4.76 -3.70
C GLN A 326 3.33 -5.33 -5.06
N ILE A 327 4.64 -5.57 -5.28
CA ILE A 327 5.23 -6.10 -6.52
C ILE A 327 6.31 -7.14 -6.20
N TRP A 328 6.43 -8.15 -7.06
CA TRP A 328 7.57 -9.05 -7.03
C TRP A 328 8.85 -8.31 -7.49
N PRO A 329 10.04 -8.51 -6.90
CA PRO A 329 10.35 -9.45 -5.82
C PRO A 329 10.24 -8.86 -4.41
N ILE A 330 9.68 -7.66 -4.24
CA ILE A 330 9.52 -7.02 -2.93
C ILE A 330 8.67 -7.89 -1.97
N SER A 331 7.75 -8.70 -2.52
CA SER A 331 6.99 -9.68 -1.74
C SER A 331 7.87 -10.64 -0.94
N TRP A 332 9.03 -11.04 -1.45
CA TRP A 332 9.97 -11.88 -0.71
C TRP A 332 10.60 -11.16 0.50
N ILE A 333 10.77 -9.85 0.39
CA ILE A 333 11.28 -9.03 1.50
C ILE A 333 10.23 -8.95 2.61
N THR A 334 8.96 -8.71 2.26
CA THR A 334 7.89 -8.71 3.26
C THR A 334 7.69 -10.08 3.91
N ASP A 335 7.75 -11.18 3.13
CA ASP A 335 7.69 -12.55 3.66
C ASP A 335 8.85 -12.88 4.62
N ALA A 336 10.01 -12.23 4.46
CA ALA A 336 11.16 -12.41 5.34
C ALA A 336 11.11 -11.52 6.61
N ILE A 337 10.40 -10.39 6.59
CA ILE A 337 10.31 -9.43 7.70
C ILE A 337 9.19 -9.80 8.68
N TYR A 338 8.02 -10.21 8.17
CA TYR A 338 6.84 -10.48 8.96
C TYR A 338 6.68 -11.98 9.24
N GLU A 339 6.24 -12.35 10.42
CA GLU A 339 5.86 -13.72 10.74
C GLU A 339 4.82 -14.25 9.75
N LYS A 340 3.87 -13.38 9.38
CA LYS A 340 2.92 -13.58 8.29
C LYS A 340 2.71 -12.29 7.56
N SER A 341 3.05 -12.24 6.29
CA SER A 341 2.93 -11.04 5.47
C SER A 341 1.59 -10.95 4.74
N TRP A 342 0.89 -12.07 4.53
CA TRP A 342 -0.36 -12.12 3.76
C TRP A 342 -1.13 -13.42 3.97
N GLY A 343 -2.48 -13.32 3.95
CA GLY A 343 -3.42 -14.43 3.98
C GLY A 343 -3.71 -14.93 5.40
N HIS A 344 -4.28 -16.11 5.47
CA HIS A 344 -4.65 -16.76 6.71
C HIS A 344 -3.42 -17.21 7.53
N HIS A 345 -3.54 -17.09 8.84
CA HIS A 345 -2.59 -17.60 9.81
C HIS A 345 -3.33 -18.00 11.08
N GLN A 346 -2.72 -18.85 11.91
CA GLN A 346 -3.28 -19.27 13.18
C GLN A 346 -2.17 -19.48 14.21
N ARG A 347 -2.42 -18.98 15.42
CA ARG A 347 -1.61 -19.22 16.61
C ARG A 347 -2.55 -19.63 17.75
N GLY A 348 -2.34 -20.82 18.32
CA GLY A 348 -3.28 -21.35 19.31
C GLY A 348 -4.72 -21.33 18.78
N ASN A 349 -5.61 -20.69 19.52
CA ASN A 349 -7.02 -20.52 19.14
C ASN A 349 -7.31 -19.23 18.37
N THR A 350 -6.33 -18.35 18.21
CA THR A 350 -6.48 -17.07 17.50
C THR A 350 -6.25 -17.25 16.01
N ARG A 351 -7.20 -16.80 15.21
CA ARG A 351 -7.10 -16.70 13.76
C ARG A 351 -6.60 -15.33 13.37
N TYR A 352 -5.86 -15.28 12.27
CA TYR A 352 -5.36 -14.02 11.69
C TYR A 352 -5.66 -13.98 10.20
N TYR A 353 -5.99 -12.81 9.72
CA TYR A 353 -5.99 -12.52 8.30
C TYR A 353 -5.22 -11.23 8.05
N ILE A 354 -4.11 -11.33 7.33
CA ILE A 354 -3.31 -10.19 6.89
C ILE A 354 -3.66 -9.93 5.42
N THR A 355 -4.32 -8.80 5.15
CA THR A 355 -4.72 -8.48 3.78
C THR A 355 -3.60 -7.78 3.00
N SER A 356 -3.61 -7.99 1.69
CA SER A 356 -2.75 -7.22 0.78
C SER A 356 -3.34 -5.85 0.40
N GLY A 357 -4.53 -5.52 0.94
CA GLY A 357 -5.19 -4.23 0.77
C GLY A 357 -6.13 -4.15 -0.44
N LEU A 358 -7.22 -3.40 -0.29
CA LEU A 358 -8.17 -3.11 -1.38
C LEU A 358 -7.59 -2.07 -2.34
N GLY A 359 -6.93 -1.04 -1.79
CA GLY A 359 -6.14 -0.05 -2.51
C GLY A 359 -4.66 -0.38 -2.54
N ILE A 360 -3.85 0.66 -2.68
CA ILE A 360 -2.38 0.56 -2.79
C ILE A 360 -1.81 1.96 -2.62
N TRP A 361 -0.60 2.10 -2.08
CA TRP A 361 0.12 3.37 -2.11
C TRP A 361 0.99 3.49 -3.38
N GLY A 362 1.30 4.73 -3.80
CA GLY A 362 2.14 4.97 -4.98
C GLY A 362 1.47 4.59 -6.30
N PRO A 363 2.16 3.94 -7.25
CA PRO A 363 1.60 3.64 -8.56
C PRO A 363 0.62 2.46 -8.50
N ARG A 364 -0.51 2.60 -9.21
CA ARG A 364 -1.57 1.57 -9.28
C ARG A 364 -1.17 0.36 -10.11
N ILE A 365 -0.19 -0.39 -9.62
CA ILE A 365 0.39 -1.56 -10.32
C ILE A 365 0.59 -2.69 -9.31
N ARG A 366 0.07 -3.87 -9.62
CA ARG A 366 0.25 -5.11 -8.87
C ARG A 366 0.93 -6.16 -9.74
N ILE A 367 2.09 -6.67 -9.32
CA ILE A 367 2.84 -7.71 -10.04
C ILE A 367 3.21 -8.82 -9.05
N GLY A 368 2.64 -10.01 -9.24
CA GLY A 368 2.82 -11.13 -8.31
C GLY A 368 2.10 -10.99 -6.96
N THR A 369 1.29 -9.95 -6.80
CA THR A 369 0.42 -9.69 -5.65
C THR A 369 -0.95 -9.25 -6.15
N ARG A 370 -1.96 -9.14 -5.29
CA ARG A 370 -3.32 -8.77 -5.70
C ARG A 370 -3.95 -7.73 -4.76
N SER A 371 -4.97 -7.03 -5.22
CA SER A 371 -5.85 -6.21 -4.39
C SER A 371 -7.07 -7.04 -3.97
N GLU A 372 -7.44 -6.99 -2.68
CA GLU A 372 -8.47 -7.86 -2.15
C GLU A 372 -9.28 -7.23 -1.02
N TYR A 373 -10.42 -7.82 -0.74
CA TYR A 373 -11.23 -7.58 0.45
C TYR A 373 -11.74 -8.91 1.01
N LEU A 374 -11.97 -8.96 2.30
CA LEU A 374 -12.41 -10.18 2.98
C LEU A 374 -13.89 -10.07 3.36
N VAL A 375 -14.66 -11.11 3.05
CA VAL A 375 -16.03 -11.30 3.50
C VAL A 375 -16.01 -12.36 4.60
N LEU A 376 -16.19 -11.93 5.84
CA LEU A 376 -16.32 -12.81 7.00
C LEU A 376 -17.79 -13.16 7.21
N THR A 377 -18.08 -14.44 7.21
CA THR A 377 -19.38 -14.98 7.67
C THR A 377 -19.19 -15.63 9.03
N LEU A 378 -19.88 -15.08 10.03
CA LEU A 378 -19.87 -15.57 11.40
C LEU A 378 -21.21 -16.26 11.68
N THR A 379 -21.16 -17.56 12.01
CA THR A 379 -22.37 -18.36 12.27
C THR A 379 -22.28 -19.04 13.63
N ARG A 380 -23.45 -19.38 14.18
CA ARG A 380 -23.56 -20.22 15.36
C ARG A 380 -23.26 -21.68 15.08
#